data_b510ca6913cdcac3e32d9c991bd44b57
#
_entry.id   b510ca6913cdcac3e32d9c991bd44b57
#
_cell.length_a   1.000
_cell.length_b   1.000
_cell.length_c   1.000
_cell.angle_alpha   90.00
_cell.angle_beta   90.00
_cell.angle_gamma   90.00
#
_symmetry.space_group_name_H-M   'P 1'
#
loop_
_entity.id
_entity.type
_entity.pdbx_description
1 polymer ?
#
loop_
_entity_poly.entity_id
_entity_poly.type
_entity_poly.pdbx_seq_one_letter_code
_entity_poly.pdbx_strand_id
1 'polypeptide(L)'
;TGTKEELRLGKSLKSSIADGYKHAFSAIFDSNLTTIITGFILLVYGTGPIKGFATTLIVSILTSFFTAIFITRLIFEAGLNRGKFNNLTFTTHISKNLLTNTRINFLGMRKIGFTVAIAIIVVMVGSLAIRGLNQGIDFSGGRNYVVRFDKPVKPVEISEMLKPAFEGSSLSVITITSDDQVRISTNYRIADQDENIDKEIETKLYEGMKSVLGDASYEEFTENMIQSRQKVGPSIADDIKVGAFWAVILSLIAMALYILLRFRDISFSVGTLASVAFTAFSIIGLYSLLYGILPFSMEMDQSFIAAILTVIGYSVNDTVVVFDRIREVKGLYPKRDRALVINDALNSTLTRTLNTSLSTAIVLLCIFILGGDVIRSFTFAMLFGVIVGTASTLFVATPIAYEIQRRSCLLYTSPSPRDTR
;
A
#
# COMPACT_ATOMS: atom_id res chain seq x y z
N THR A 1 -5.91 -0.27 -23.00
CA THR A 1 -6.04 1.15 -23.43
C THR A 1 -5.37 1.39 -24.78
N GLY A 2 -4.09 1.02 -24.97
CA GLY A 2 -3.38 1.26 -26.23
C GLY A 2 -4.08 0.66 -27.45
N THR A 3 -4.43 -0.62 -27.43
CA THR A 3 -5.19 -1.27 -28.53
C THR A 3 -6.52 -0.57 -28.84
N LYS A 4 -7.23 -0.10 -27.81
CA LYS A 4 -8.50 0.63 -27.98
C LYS A 4 -8.30 1.98 -28.65
N GLU A 5 -7.22 2.66 -28.37
CA GLU A 5 -6.84 3.95 -28.95
C GLU A 5 -6.50 3.79 -30.44
N GLU A 6 -5.69 2.76 -30.76
CA GLU A 6 -5.34 2.42 -32.15
C GLU A 6 -6.54 2.00 -33.00
N LEU A 7 -7.49 1.25 -32.41
CA LEU A 7 -8.76 0.91 -33.08
C LEU A 7 -9.63 2.14 -33.36
N ARG A 8 -9.62 3.15 -32.48
CA ARG A 8 -10.34 4.43 -32.72
C ARG A 8 -9.73 5.24 -33.86
N LEU A 9 -8.43 5.05 -34.13
CA LEU A 9 -7.74 5.65 -35.29
C LEU A 9 -8.03 4.92 -36.61
N GLY A 10 -8.90 3.89 -36.60
CA GLY A 10 -9.32 3.16 -37.80
C GLY A 10 -8.36 2.07 -38.26
N LYS A 11 -7.36 1.68 -37.44
CA LYS A 11 -6.44 0.59 -37.78
C LYS A 11 -7.12 -0.78 -37.68
N SER A 12 -6.62 -1.75 -38.46
CA SER A 12 -7.07 -3.13 -38.37
C SER A 12 -6.82 -3.70 -36.98
N LEU A 13 -7.65 -4.66 -36.53
CA LEU A 13 -7.52 -5.27 -35.21
C LEU A 13 -6.13 -5.88 -34.96
N LYS A 14 -5.55 -6.52 -35.99
CA LYS A 14 -4.20 -7.13 -35.92
C LYS A 14 -3.11 -6.07 -35.72
N SER A 15 -3.14 -4.97 -36.48
CA SER A 15 -2.21 -3.86 -36.33
C SER A 15 -2.39 -3.15 -35.00
N SER A 16 -3.63 -2.92 -34.57
CA SER A 16 -3.96 -2.26 -33.29
C SER A 16 -3.45 -3.04 -32.08
N ILE A 17 -3.49 -4.37 -32.15
CA ILE A 17 -2.93 -5.22 -31.08
C ILE A 17 -1.40 -5.12 -31.09
N ALA A 18 -0.74 -5.26 -32.22
CA ALA A 18 0.72 -5.18 -32.31
C ALA A 18 1.25 -3.82 -31.82
N ASP A 19 0.67 -2.72 -32.32
CA ASP A 19 1.03 -1.36 -31.91
C ASP A 19 0.68 -1.10 -30.44
N GLY A 20 -0.48 -1.57 -29.97
CA GLY A 20 -0.91 -1.46 -28.59
C GLY A 20 0.06 -2.13 -27.61
N TYR A 21 0.59 -3.31 -27.94
CA TYR A 21 1.62 -3.99 -27.13
C TYR A 21 2.94 -3.22 -27.16
N LYS A 22 3.36 -2.73 -28.33
CA LYS A 22 4.61 -1.96 -28.47
C LYS A 22 4.58 -0.68 -27.63
N HIS A 23 3.47 0.07 -27.64
CA HIS A 23 3.32 1.29 -26.86
C HIS A 23 3.12 1.00 -25.35
N ALA A 24 2.44 -0.10 -25.00
CA ALA A 24 2.19 -0.46 -23.62
C ALA A 24 3.42 -1.04 -22.91
N PHE A 25 4.39 -1.60 -23.64
CA PHE A 25 5.54 -2.31 -23.06
C PHE A 25 6.29 -1.49 -22.01
N SER A 26 6.68 -0.25 -22.36
CA SER A 26 7.43 0.62 -21.45
C SER A 26 6.64 0.88 -20.16
N ALA A 27 5.34 1.21 -20.27
CA ALA A 27 4.51 1.49 -19.10
C ALA A 27 4.29 0.24 -18.23
N ILE A 28 4.17 -0.95 -18.83
CA ILE A 28 4.04 -2.21 -18.09
C ILE A 28 5.37 -2.56 -17.40
N PHE A 29 6.50 -2.36 -18.09
CA PHE A 29 7.83 -2.59 -17.54
C PHE A 29 8.09 -1.67 -16.34
N ASP A 30 7.89 -0.36 -16.51
CA ASP A 30 8.11 0.65 -15.47
C ASP A 30 7.26 0.38 -14.22
N SER A 31 5.98 0.03 -14.43
CA SER A 31 5.04 -0.31 -13.38
C SER A 31 5.49 -1.52 -12.54
N ASN A 32 5.92 -2.59 -13.19
CA ASN A 32 6.40 -3.78 -12.51
C ASN A 32 7.75 -3.55 -11.84
N LEU A 33 8.64 -2.77 -12.47
CA LEU A 33 9.96 -2.46 -11.93
C LEU A 33 9.88 -1.68 -10.61
N THR A 34 8.97 -0.71 -10.49
CA THR A 34 8.78 0.05 -9.24
C THR A 34 8.38 -0.87 -8.08
N THR A 35 7.48 -1.82 -8.33
CA THR A 35 7.05 -2.76 -7.30
C THR A 35 8.14 -3.81 -6.98
N ILE A 36 8.93 -4.21 -7.98
CA ILE A 36 10.10 -5.09 -7.76
C ILE A 36 11.14 -4.40 -6.88
N ILE A 37 11.44 -3.11 -7.11
CA ILE A 37 12.38 -2.34 -6.29
C ILE A 37 11.94 -2.34 -4.81
N THR A 38 10.68 -2.04 -4.54
CA THR A 38 10.15 -2.09 -3.17
C THR A 38 10.15 -3.52 -2.60
N GLY A 39 9.85 -4.53 -3.42
CA GLY A 39 9.95 -5.93 -3.05
C GLY A 39 11.36 -6.35 -2.66
N PHE A 40 12.39 -5.90 -3.38
CA PHE A 40 13.79 -6.15 -3.04
C PHE A 40 14.20 -5.48 -1.73
N ILE A 41 13.78 -4.24 -1.50
CA ILE A 41 14.06 -3.54 -0.23
C ILE A 41 13.40 -4.31 0.92
N LEU A 42 12.16 -4.75 0.72
CA LEU A 42 11.43 -5.57 1.70
C LEU A 42 12.12 -6.93 1.95
N LEU A 43 12.72 -7.53 0.91
CA LEU A 43 13.47 -8.79 1.04
C LEU A 43 14.75 -8.62 1.84
N VAL A 44 15.44 -7.50 1.70
CA VAL A 44 16.71 -7.21 2.38
C VAL A 44 16.47 -6.84 3.85
N TYR A 45 15.53 -5.95 4.11
CA TYR A 45 15.27 -5.41 5.45
C TYR A 45 14.18 -6.16 6.23
N GLY A 46 13.34 -6.94 5.55
CA GLY A 46 12.32 -7.77 6.18
C GLY A 46 12.92 -8.92 6.95
N THR A 47 12.23 -9.39 7.97
CA THR A 47 12.57 -10.58 8.76
C THR A 47 11.43 -11.58 8.71
N GLY A 48 11.69 -12.85 8.99
CA GLY A 48 10.68 -13.90 9.13
C GLY A 48 9.60 -13.91 8.02
N PRO A 49 8.33 -13.73 8.38
CA PRO A 49 7.20 -13.76 7.43
C PRO A 49 7.29 -12.73 6.31
N ILE A 50 7.90 -11.55 6.56
CA ILE A 50 8.05 -10.51 5.54
C ILE A 50 8.95 -10.96 4.39
N LYS A 51 10.03 -11.70 4.66
CA LYS A 51 10.87 -12.24 3.58
C LYS A 51 10.10 -13.19 2.68
N GLY A 52 9.22 -14.01 3.27
CA GLY A 52 8.31 -14.87 2.53
C GLY A 52 7.35 -14.07 1.65
N PHE A 53 6.72 -13.05 2.21
CA PHE A 53 5.85 -12.12 1.48
C PHE A 53 6.60 -11.39 0.35
N ALA A 54 7.78 -10.84 0.62
CA ALA A 54 8.60 -10.16 -0.38
C ALA A 54 8.99 -11.10 -1.55
N THR A 55 9.37 -12.33 -1.23
CA THR A 55 9.70 -13.33 -2.24
C THR A 55 8.51 -13.66 -3.13
N THR A 56 7.35 -13.93 -2.53
CA THR A 56 6.11 -14.21 -3.28
C THR A 56 5.66 -13.01 -4.11
N LEU A 57 5.80 -11.79 -3.58
CA LEU A 57 5.51 -10.55 -4.30
C LEU A 57 6.39 -10.42 -5.56
N ILE A 58 7.71 -10.57 -5.43
CA ILE A 58 8.65 -10.47 -6.56
C ILE A 58 8.33 -11.55 -7.62
N VAL A 59 8.16 -12.81 -7.21
CA VAL A 59 7.83 -13.91 -8.12
C VAL A 59 6.50 -13.66 -8.82
N SER A 60 5.47 -13.21 -8.10
CA SER A 60 4.16 -12.90 -8.65
C SER A 60 4.23 -11.80 -9.71
N ILE A 61 5.02 -10.74 -9.46
CA ILE A 61 5.18 -9.64 -10.40
C ILE A 61 5.92 -10.11 -11.65
N LEU A 62 6.99 -10.86 -11.51
CA LEU A 62 7.73 -11.41 -12.64
C LEU A 62 6.86 -12.33 -13.50
N THR A 63 6.07 -13.19 -12.87
CA THR A 63 5.13 -14.08 -13.55
C THR A 63 4.02 -13.30 -14.25
N SER A 64 3.45 -12.29 -13.58
CA SER A 64 2.42 -11.42 -14.16
C SER A 64 2.95 -10.65 -15.36
N PHE A 65 4.17 -10.11 -15.26
CA PHE A 65 4.84 -9.41 -16.36
C PHE A 65 5.04 -10.33 -17.57
N PHE A 66 5.57 -11.53 -17.33
CA PHE A 66 5.72 -12.54 -18.40
C PHE A 66 4.37 -12.89 -19.03
N THR A 67 3.36 -13.16 -18.24
CA THR A 67 2.02 -13.50 -18.73
C THR A 67 1.39 -12.38 -19.53
N ALA A 68 1.49 -11.14 -19.04
CA ALA A 68 0.92 -9.97 -19.72
C ALA A 68 1.56 -9.70 -21.08
N ILE A 69 2.87 -9.86 -21.21
CA ILE A 69 3.59 -9.53 -22.44
C ILE A 69 3.64 -10.69 -23.42
N PHE A 70 3.94 -11.91 -22.95
CA PHE A 70 4.16 -13.05 -23.81
C PHE A 70 2.91 -13.90 -24.01
N ILE A 71 2.34 -14.42 -22.90
CA ILE A 71 1.24 -15.39 -22.99
C ILE A 71 -0.01 -14.74 -23.58
N THR A 72 -0.39 -13.56 -23.08
CA THR A 72 -1.59 -12.86 -23.57
C THR A 72 -1.45 -12.48 -25.04
N ARG A 73 -0.27 -12.01 -25.46
CA ARG A 73 0.01 -11.70 -26.85
C ARG A 73 -0.11 -12.92 -27.75
N LEU A 74 0.49 -14.05 -27.36
CA LEU A 74 0.41 -15.31 -28.10
C LEU A 74 -1.05 -15.78 -28.26
N ILE A 75 -1.87 -15.66 -27.23
CA ILE A 75 -3.29 -16.02 -27.29
C ILE A 75 -4.04 -15.14 -28.31
N PHE A 76 -3.80 -13.81 -28.29
CA PHE A 76 -4.42 -12.91 -29.27
C PHE A 76 -3.95 -13.19 -30.68
N GLU A 77 -2.65 -13.35 -30.91
CA GLU A 77 -2.09 -13.66 -32.25
C GLU A 77 -2.62 -15.02 -32.77
N ALA A 78 -2.64 -16.05 -31.93
CA ALA A 78 -3.17 -17.36 -32.30
C ALA A 78 -4.68 -17.31 -32.61
N GLY A 79 -5.45 -16.57 -31.83
CA GLY A 79 -6.89 -16.40 -32.02
C GLY A 79 -7.21 -15.64 -33.32
N LEU A 80 -6.47 -14.58 -33.61
CA LEU A 80 -6.60 -13.80 -34.85
C LEU A 80 -6.23 -14.61 -36.09
N ASN A 81 -5.11 -15.36 -36.04
CA ASN A 81 -4.68 -16.21 -37.15
C ASN A 81 -5.68 -17.36 -37.44
N ARG A 82 -6.47 -17.79 -36.43
CA ARG A 82 -7.55 -18.78 -36.56
C ARG A 82 -8.91 -18.16 -36.90
N GLY A 83 -8.99 -16.85 -37.09
CA GLY A 83 -10.24 -16.14 -37.38
C GLY A 83 -11.26 -16.07 -36.25
N LYS A 84 -10.91 -16.58 -35.05
CA LYS A 84 -11.85 -16.63 -33.90
C LYS A 84 -12.10 -15.27 -33.23
N PHE A 85 -11.17 -14.33 -33.37
CA PHE A 85 -11.19 -13.03 -32.67
C PHE A 85 -11.50 -11.85 -33.61
N ASN A 86 -12.02 -12.08 -34.81
CA ASN A 86 -12.27 -11.01 -35.79
C ASN A 86 -13.29 -9.94 -35.30
N ASN A 87 -14.22 -10.31 -34.41
CA ASN A 87 -15.24 -9.43 -33.86
C ASN A 87 -14.98 -9.05 -32.39
N LEU A 88 -13.73 -9.13 -31.93
CA LEU A 88 -13.38 -8.86 -30.54
C LEU A 88 -13.50 -7.37 -30.23
N THR A 89 -14.32 -7.02 -29.25
CA THR A 89 -14.46 -5.67 -28.76
C THR A 89 -13.82 -5.53 -27.39
N PHE A 90 -12.99 -4.51 -27.20
CA PHE A 90 -12.33 -4.20 -25.92
C PHE A 90 -13.18 -3.27 -25.03
N THR A 91 -14.47 -3.20 -25.27
CA THR A 91 -15.42 -2.36 -24.51
C THR A 91 -16.65 -3.16 -24.16
N THR A 92 -17.06 -3.08 -22.90
CA THR A 92 -18.39 -3.51 -22.47
C THR A 92 -19.38 -2.38 -22.65
N HIS A 93 -20.70 -2.70 -22.62
CA HIS A 93 -21.75 -1.69 -22.75
C HIS A 93 -21.61 -0.56 -21.71
N ILE A 94 -21.21 -0.90 -20.49
CA ILE A 94 -20.98 0.01 -19.38
C ILE A 94 -19.72 0.86 -19.60
N SER A 95 -18.62 0.25 -20.05
CA SER A 95 -17.32 0.93 -20.19
C SER A 95 -17.18 1.75 -21.47
N LYS A 96 -18.13 1.64 -22.41
CA LYS A 96 -18.07 2.34 -23.70
C LYS A 96 -18.10 3.86 -23.53
N ASN A 97 -18.91 4.37 -22.62
CA ASN A 97 -19.14 5.80 -22.39
C ASN A 97 -18.64 6.29 -21.01
N LEU A 98 -18.07 5.41 -20.19
CA LEU A 98 -17.60 5.79 -18.86
C LEU A 98 -16.41 6.73 -18.97
N LEU A 99 -16.55 7.95 -18.47
CA LEU A 99 -15.48 8.96 -18.36
C LEU A 99 -14.80 9.33 -19.72
N THR A 100 -15.48 9.14 -20.87
CA THR A 100 -14.88 9.43 -22.18
C THR A 100 -14.75 10.91 -22.49
N ASN A 101 -15.56 11.77 -21.88
CA ASN A 101 -15.62 13.22 -22.12
C ASN A 101 -15.37 14.05 -20.85
N THR A 102 -14.60 13.52 -19.90
CA THR A 102 -14.26 14.27 -18.68
C THR A 102 -13.35 15.45 -19.02
N ARG A 103 -13.71 16.64 -18.52
CA ARG A 103 -12.93 17.88 -18.63
C ARG A 103 -12.75 18.50 -17.25
N ILE A 104 -12.17 17.73 -16.34
CA ILE A 104 -11.93 18.20 -14.96
C ILE A 104 -10.69 19.09 -14.97
N ASN A 105 -10.80 20.26 -14.36
CA ASN A 105 -9.67 21.17 -14.20
C ASN A 105 -8.93 20.88 -12.89
N PHE A 106 -8.10 19.82 -12.89
CA PHE A 106 -7.34 19.39 -11.73
C PHE A 106 -6.38 20.46 -11.22
N LEU A 107 -5.67 21.14 -12.13
CA LEU A 107 -4.75 22.20 -11.74
C LEU A 107 -5.44 23.46 -11.23
N GLY A 108 -6.66 23.73 -11.68
CA GLY A 108 -7.49 24.78 -11.11
C GLY A 108 -7.85 24.50 -9.65
N MET A 109 -8.07 23.23 -9.33
CA MET A 109 -8.40 22.75 -7.97
C MET A 109 -7.17 22.52 -7.07
N ARG A 110 -5.93 22.78 -7.54
CA ARG A 110 -4.70 22.51 -6.78
C ARG A 110 -4.64 23.14 -5.40
N LYS A 111 -5.16 24.35 -5.24
CA LYS A 111 -5.22 25.02 -3.94
C LYS A 111 -6.09 24.23 -2.95
N ILE A 112 -7.24 23.76 -3.41
CA ILE A 112 -8.13 22.91 -2.60
C ILE A 112 -7.42 21.59 -2.28
N GLY A 113 -6.79 20.95 -3.28
CA GLY A 113 -6.02 19.73 -3.08
C GLY A 113 -4.92 19.88 -2.03
N PHE A 114 -4.14 20.93 -2.08
CA PHE A 114 -3.09 21.22 -1.07
C PHE A 114 -3.69 21.50 0.31
N THR A 115 -4.78 22.28 0.38
CA THR A 115 -5.45 22.56 1.66
C THR A 115 -5.95 21.28 2.32
N VAL A 116 -6.59 20.39 1.54
CA VAL A 116 -7.07 19.09 2.03
C VAL A 116 -5.89 18.20 2.46
N ALA A 117 -4.82 18.13 1.66
CA ALA A 117 -3.64 17.35 2.00
C ALA A 117 -2.97 17.85 3.30
N ILE A 118 -2.83 19.16 3.44
CA ILE A 118 -2.28 19.77 4.67
C ILE A 118 -3.21 19.50 5.86
N ALA A 119 -4.52 19.64 5.71
CA ALA A 119 -5.48 19.34 6.77
C ALA A 119 -5.38 17.88 7.23
N ILE A 120 -5.26 16.94 6.29
CA ILE A 120 -5.03 15.51 6.60
C ILE A 120 -3.72 15.36 7.39
N ILE A 121 -2.61 15.95 6.93
CA ILE A 121 -1.33 15.88 7.63
C ILE A 121 -1.46 16.43 9.06
N VAL A 122 -2.09 17.59 9.26
CA VAL A 122 -2.26 18.21 10.58
C VAL A 122 -3.06 17.29 11.51
N VAL A 123 -4.16 16.71 11.03
CA VAL A 123 -4.97 15.75 11.81
C VAL A 123 -4.14 14.52 12.19
N MET A 124 -3.37 13.97 11.24
CA MET A 124 -2.55 12.78 11.47
C MET A 124 -1.39 13.06 12.43
N VAL A 125 -0.71 14.21 12.30
CA VAL A 125 0.34 14.65 13.25
C VAL A 125 -0.27 14.86 14.64
N GLY A 126 -1.42 15.51 14.73
CA GLY A 126 -2.13 15.71 16.00
C GLY A 126 -2.49 14.38 16.66
N SER A 127 -3.00 13.43 15.89
CA SER A 127 -3.30 12.07 16.41
C SER A 127 -2.03 11.37 16.91
N LEU A 128 -0.95 11.39 16.13
CA LEU A 128 0.32 10.77 16.51
C LEU A 128 0.91 11.41 17.79
N ALA A 129 0.77 12.71 17.95
CA ALA A 129 1.28 13.42 19.13
C ALA A 129 0.45 13.12 20.40
N ILE A 130 -0.88 12.95 20.27
CA ILE A 130 -1.79 12.77 21.42
C ILE A 130 -1.93 11.29 21.77
N ARG A 131 -2.12 10.44 20.78
CA ARG A 131 -2.45 9.01 20.97
C ARG A 131 -1.27 8.07 20.78
N GLY A 132 -0.21 8.52 20.05
CA GLY A 132 0.92 7.67 19.69
C GLY A 132 0.53 6.58 18.69
N LEU A 133 1.30 5.50 18.70
CA LEU A 133 1.10 4.31 17.86
C LEU A 133 0.98 3.08 18.73
N ASN A 134 0.02 2.21 18.42
CA ASN A 134 -0.08 0.91 19.05
C ASN A 134 0.93 -0.05 18.42
N GLN A 135 2.04 -0.30 19.13
CA GLN A 135 3.10 -1.19 18.67
C GLN A 135 2.77 -2.64 19.03
N GLY A 136 2.72 -3.52 18.03
CA GLY A 136 2.67 -4.95 18.25
C GLY A 136 3.98 -5.50 18.85
N ILE A 137 4.01 -6.76 19.21
CA ILE A 137 5.18 -7.41 19.82
C ILE A 137 6.42 -7.40 18.92
N ASP A 138 6.25 -7.31 17.61
CA ASP A 138 7.36 -7.21 16.67
C ASP A 138 8.19 -5.94 16.89
N PHE A 139 7.57 -4.89 17.41
CA PHE A 139 8.19 -3.60 17.68
C PHE A 139 8.42 -3.32 19.17
N SER A 140 7.57 -3.85 20.05
CA SER A 140 7.70 -3.63 21.50
C SER A 140 8.50 -4.70 22.20
N GLY A 141 8.72 -5.84 21.55
CA GLY A 141 9.06 -7.08 22.20
C GLY A 141 7.87 -7.65 22.96
N GLY A 142 7.80 -8.95 23.12
CA GLY A 142 6.67 -9.57 23.81
C GLY A 142 6.50 -11.05 23.47
N ARG A 143 5.42 -11.60 24.00
CA ARG A 143 4.95 -12.95 23.74
C ARG A 143 3.52 -12.93 23.24
N ASN A 144 3.24 -13.76 22.23
CA ASN A 144 1.89 -14.03 21.73
C ASN A 144 1.54 -15.48 22.02
N TYR A 145 0.35 -15.65 22.55
CA TYR A 145 -0.30 -16.95 22.74
C TYR A 145 -1.60 -16.95 21.93
N VAL A 146 -1.75 -17.92 21.04
CA VAL A 146 -3.02 -18.16 20.34
C VAL A 146 -3.74 -19.26 21.09
N VAL A 147 -4.86 -18.90 21.70
CA VAL A 147 -5.69 -19.81 22.50
C VAL A 147 -7.00 -20.07 21.78
N ARG A 148 -7.38 -21.34 21.66
CA ARG A 148 -8.65 -21.77 21.13
C ARG A 148 -9.54 -22.26 22.27
N PHE A 149 -10.78 -21.76 22.28
CA PHE A 149 -11.80 -22.13 23.24
C PHE A 149 -12.83 -23.05 22.60
N ASP A 150 -13.55 -23.82 23.42
CA ASP A 150 -14.66 -24.67 22.97
C ASP A 150 -15.93 -23.87 22.61
N LYS A 151 -15.99 -22.63 23.03
CA LYS A 151 -17.14 -21.71 22.83
C LYS A 151 -16.65 -20.36 22.34
N PRO A 152 -17.49 -19.61 21.62
CA PRO A 152 -17.19 -18.23 21.28
C PRO A 152 -16.92 -17.39 22.51
N VAL A 153 -15.85 -16.58 22.48
CA VAL A 153 -15.43 -15.70 23.57
C VAL A 153 -15.27 -14.27 23.09
N LYS A 154 -15.48 -13.31 24.00
CA LYS A 154 -15.28 -11.90 23.67
C LYS A 154 -13.88 -11.44 24.15
N PRO A 155 -13.06 -10.86 23.27
CA PRO A 155 -11.71 -10.39 23.63
C PRO A 155 -11.69 -9.44 24.83
N VAL A 156 -12.72 -8.59 24.95
CA VAL A 156 -12.83 -7.63 26.05
C VAL A 156 -12.98 -8.35 27.40
N GLU A 157 -13.81 -9.38 27.47
CA GLU A 157 -14.02 -10.16 28.70
C GLU A 157 -12.72 -10.88 29.11
N ILE A 158 -12.03 -11.51 28.15
CA ILE A 158 -10.73 -12.16 28.40
C ILE A 158 -9.68 -11.14 28.87
N SER A 159 -9.63 -9.97 28.22
CA SER A 159 -8.70 -8.90 28.61
C SER A 159 -8.94 -8.41 30.03
N GLU A 160 -10.20 -8.22 30.44
CA GLU A 160 -10.54 -7.80 31.81
C GLU A 160 -10.16 -8.86 32.86
N MET A 161 -10.36 -10.14 32.55
CA MET A 161 -9.98 -11.25 33.42
C MET A 161 -8.47 -11.36 33.63
N LEU A 162 -7.69 -11.06 32.57
CA LEU A 162 -6.22 -11.19 32.57
C LEU A 162 -5.51 -9.95 33.13
N LYS A 163 -6.13 -8.77 33.09
CA LYS A 163 -5.51 -7.53 33.58
C LYS A 163 -4.88 -7.63 34.96
N PRO A 164 -5.54 -8.21 35.98
CA PRO A 164 -4.94 -8.32 37.32
C PRO A 164 -3.70 -9.19 37.38
N ALA A 165 -3.61 -10.22 36.50
CA ALA A 165 -2.49 -11.14 36.47
C ALA A 165 -1.26 -10.54 35.80
N PHE A 166 -1.44 -9.50 34.93
CA PHE A 166 -0.39 -8.86 34.14
C PHE A 166 -0.25 -7.36 34.48
N GLU A 167 -0.54 -6.96 35.73
CA GLU A 167 -0.37 -5.58 36.18
C GLU A 167 1.01 -5.03 35.87
N GLY A 168 1.07 -3.78 35.34
CA GLY A 168 2.32 -3.12 34.95
C GLY A 168 2.88 -3.54 33.57
N SER A 169 2.22 -4.46 32.88
CA SER A 169 2.60 -4.92 31.54
C SER A 169 1.55 -4.60 30.49
N SER A 170 1.96 -4.47 29.24
CA SER A 170 0.99 -4.37 28.14
C SER A 170 0.27 -5.72 27.98
N LEU A 171 -1.03 -5.67 27.81
CA LEU A 171 -1.87 -6.81 27.50
C LEU A 171 -2.82 -6.43 26.37
N SER A 172 -2.77 -7.18 25.28
CA SER A 172 -3.68 -7.05 24.14
C SER A 172 -4.33 -8.39 23.86
N VAL A 173 -5.65 -8.40 23.72
CA VAL A 173 -6.43 -9.59 23.41
C VAL A 173 -7.28 -9.29 22.19
N ILE A 174 -7.11 -10.08 21.13
CA ILE A 174 -7.84 -9.91 19.87
C ILE A 174 -8.37 -11.25 19.38
N THR A 175 -9.52 -11.25 18.73
CA THR A 175 -10.04 -12.43 18.02
C THR A 175 -9.19 -12.67 16.78
N ILE A 176 -8.92 -13.97 16.46
CA ILE A 176 -8.27 -14.37 15.20
C ILE A 176 -9.25 -15.28 14.48
N THR A 177 -9.22 -15.45 13.23
CA THR A 177 -9.92 -16.42 12.38
C THR A 177 -11.38 -16.71 12.72
N SER A 178 -11.72 -17.02 13.97
CA SER A 178 -13.07 -17.39 14.45
C SER A 178 -13.30 -16.91 15.88
N ASP A 179 -14.56 -16.74 16.28
CA ASP A 179 -14.94 -16.21 17.60
C ASP A 179 -14.52 -17.12 18.78
N ASP A 180 -14.04 -18.33 18.49
CA ASP A 180 -13.50 -19.29 19.45
C ASP A 180 -11.98 -19.20 19.61
N GLN A 181 -11.29 -18.32 18.84
CA GLN A 181 -9.84 -18.15 18.90
C GLN A 181 -9.45 -16.73 19.25
N VAL A 182 -8.57 -16.58 20.24
CA VAL A 182 -8.00 -15.28 20.59
C VAL A 182 -6.47 -15.32 20.58
N ARG A 183 -5.87 -14.20 20.19
CA ARG A 183 -4.46 -13.93 20.40
C ARG A 183 -4.32 -13.06 21.63
N ILE A 184 -3.51 -13.51 22.56
CA ILE A 184 -3.14 -12.80 23.78
C ILE A 184 -1.69 -12.39 23.63
N SER A 185 -1.45 -11.07 23.63
CA SER A 185 -0.11 -10.47 23.49
C SER A 185 0.26 -9.78 24.79
N THR A 186 1.46 -10.04 25.30
CA THR A 186 1.98 -9.39 26.51
C THR A 186 3.49 -9.16 26.43
N ASN A 187 3.96 -8.07 27.05
CA ASN A 187 5.38 -7.79 27.25
C ASN A 187 5.86 -8.12 28.67
N TYR A 188 5.08 -8.91 29.42
CA TYR A 188 5.39 -9.29 30.79
C TYR A 188 6.80 -9.88 30.90
N ARG A 189 7.66 -9.26 31.74
CA ARG A 189 9.05 -9.65 32.02
C ARG A 189 9.84 -10.03 30.77
N ILE A 190 9.65 -9.31 29.67
CA ILE A 190 10.28 -9.66 28.37
C ILE A 190 11.80 -9.47 28.39
N ALA A 191 12.32 -8.62 29.26
CA ALA A 191 13.76 -8.37 29.41
C ALA A 191 14.46 -9.50 30.18
N ASP A 192 13.73 -10.29 30.93
CA ASP A 192 14.30 -11.39 31.73
C ASP A 192 14.57 -12.61 30.84
N GLN A 193 15.71 -13.26 31.07
CA GLN A 193 16.14 -14.44 30.32
C GLN A 193 15.84 -15.76 31.07
N ASP A 194 15.04 -15.74 32.12
CA ASP A 194 14.65 -16.93 32.86
C ASP A 194 13.76 -17.84 31.98
N GLU A 195 14.18 -19.11 31.83
CA GLU A 195 13.46 -20.12 31.07
C GLU A 195 12.07 -20.46 31.67
N ASN A 196 11.87 -20.18 32.97
CA ASN A 196 10.60 -20.46 33.64
C ASN A 196 9.52 -19.41 33.41
N ILE A 197 9.84 -18.25 32.83
CA ILE A 197 8.87 -17.17 32.60
C ILE A 197 7.75 -17.60 31.65
N ASP A 198 8.05 -18.39 30.64
CA ASP A 198 7.04 -18.86 29.71
C ASP A 198 6.00 -19.75 30.44
N LYS A 199 6.45 -20.60 31.36
CA LYS A 199 5.57 -21.40 32.23
C LYS A 199 4.80 -20.53 33.22
N GLU A 200 5.45 -19.50 33.78
CA GLU A 200 4.77 -18.54 34.68
C GLU A 200 3.64 -17.83 33.93
N ILE A 201 3.88 -17.40 32.70
CA ILE A 201 2.85 -16.74 31.88
C ILE A 201 1.72 -17.71 31.57
N GLU A 202 2.02 -18.94 31.15
CA GLU A 202 1.01 -19.96 30.87
C GLU A 202 0.16 -20.26 32.11
N THR A 203 0.77 -20.32 33.28
CA THR A 203 0.05 -20.48 34.55
C THR A 203 -0.86 -19.29 34.84
N LYS A 204 -0.37 -18.07 34.66
CA LYS A 204 -1.17 -16.85 34.82
C LYS A 204 -2.35 -16.77 33.83
N LEU A 205 -2.11 -17.20 32.56
CA LEU A 205 -3.14 -17.30 31.56
C LEU A 205 -4.22 -18.31 31.95
N TYR A 206 -3.78 -19.51 32.39
CA TYR A 206 -4.69 -20.56 32.86
C TYR A 206 -5.55 -20.11 34.06
N GLU A 207 -4.89 -19.58 35.11
CA GLU A 207 -5.57 -19.11 36.30
C GLU A 207 -6.53 -17.95 36.01
N GLY A 208 -6.08 -16.98 35.21
CA GLY A 208 -6.88 -15.81 34.88
C GLY A 208 -8.10 -16.14 34.00
N MET A 209 -8.04 -17.17 33.19
CA MET A 209 -9.13 -17.58 32.29
C MET A 209 -9.92 -18.81 32.81
N LYS A 210 -9.66 -19.28 34.02
CA LYS A 210 -10.25 -20.49 34.56
C LYS A 210 -11.79 -20.52 34.47
N SER A 211 -12.45 -19.37 34.61
CA SER A 211 -13.90 -19.23 34.49
C SER A 211 -14.46 -19.53 33.10
N VAL A 212 -13.63 -19.37 32.05
CA VAL A 212 -14.00 -19.57 30.64
C VAL A 212 -13.51 -20.91 30.12
N LEU A 213 -12.42 -21.45 30.72
CA LEU A 213 -11.83 -22.73 30.35
C LEU A 213 -12.66 -23.93 30.82
N GLY A 214 -13.64 -23.73 31.75
CA GLY A 214 -14.47 -24.80 32.30
C GLY A 214 -13.66 -25.80 33.14
N ASP A 215 -13.81 -27.09 32.83
CA ASP A 215 -13.15 -28.18 33.57
C ASP A 215 -11.78 -28.60 32.96
N ALA A 216 -11.28 -27.81 32.01
CA ALA A 216 -10.00 -28.13 31.35
C ALA A 216 -8.84 -28.12 32.38
N SER A 217 -7.99 -29.14 32.36
CA SER A 217 -6.78 -29.20 33.18
C SER A 217 -5.68 -28.26 32.62
N TYR A 218 -4.69 -27.95 33.44
CA TYR A 218 -3.53 -27.14 32.97
C TYR A 218 -2.80 -27.80 31.81
N GLU A 219 -2.65 -29.11 31.83
CA GLU A 219 -2.01 -29.88 30.76
C GLU A 219 -2.84 -29.80 29.46
N GLU A 220 -4.15 -29.96 29.53
CA GLU A 220 -5.06 -29.80 28.41
C GLU A 220 -5.03 -28.39 27.83
N PHE A 221 -5.01 -27.39 28.68
CA PHE A 221 -4.86 -25.99 28.27
C PHE A 221 -3.57 -25.75 27.50
N THR A 222 -2.44 -26.22 28.04
CA THR A 222 -1.12 -25.97 27.43
C THR A 222 -0.85 -26.79 26.18
N GLU A 223 -1.36 -28.01 26.08
CA GLU A 223 -1.11 -28.93 24.96
C GLU A 223 -2.15 -28.80 23.84
N ASN A 224 -3.43 -28.62 24.17
CA ASN A 224 -4.52 -28.66 23.19
C ASN A 224 -5.12 -27.29 22.87
N MET A 225 -5.23 -26.39 23.87
CA MET A 225 -5.88 -25.12 23.68
C MET A 225 -4.90 -24.03 23.22
N ILE A 226 -3.64 -24.03 23.64
CA ILE A 226 -2.62 -23.13 23.12
C ILE A 226 -2.10 -23.67 21.79
N GLN A 227 -2.57 -23.07 20.69
CA GLN A 227 -2.22 -23.49 19.33
C GLN A 227 -0.90 -22.93 18.82
N SER A 228 -0.48 -21.77 19.32
CA SER A 228 0.75 -21.12 18.90
C SER A 228 1.36 -20.31 20.05
N ARG A 229 2.67 -20.36 20.13
CA ARG A 229 3.50 -19.56 21.03
C ARG A 229 4.53 -18.83 20.20
N GLN A 230 4.61 -17.51 20.34
CA GLN A 230 5.60 -16.69 19.65
C GLN A 230 6.25 -15.75 20.65
N LYS A 231 7.56 -15.66 20.62
CA LYS A 231 8.35 -14.75 21.47
C LYS A 231 9.24 -13.88 20.60
N VAL A 232 9.19 -12.58 20.83
CA VAL A 232 10.09 -11.60 20.21
C VAL A 232 10.86 -10.91 21.33
N GLY A 233 12.17 -11.16 21.40
CA GLY A 233 13.02 -10.50 22.37
C GLY A 233 13.21 -9.02 22.09
N PRO A 234 13.58 -8.19 23.09
CA PRO A 234 13.76 -6.74 22.91
C PRO A 234 14.79 -6.39 21.83
N SER A 235 15.92 -7.10 21.78
CA SER A 235 16.95 -6.88 20.76
C SER A 235 16.42 -7.13 19.35
N ILE A 236 15.64 -8.20 19.14
CA ILE A 236 15.04 -8.51 17.84
C ILE A 236 14.01 -7.44 17.47
N ALA A 237 13.20 -6.99 18.44
CA ALA A 237 12.24 -5.92 18.20
C ALA A 237 12.91 -4.60 17.80
N ASP A 238 14.03 -4.25 18.42
CA ASP A 238 14.80 -3.05 18.06
C ASP A 238 15.43 -3.18 16.67
N ASP A 239 15.96 -4.34 16.30
CA ASP A 239 16.46 -4.60 14.95
C ASP A 239 15.35 -4.46 13.90
N ILE A 240 14.14 -4.96 14.20
CA ILE A 240 12.98 -4.83 13.32
C ILE A 240 12.59 -3.36 13.17
N LYS A 241 12.56 -2.55 14.24
CA LYS A 241 12.28 -1.11 14.19
C LYS A 241 13.26 -0.38 13.26
N VAL A 242 14.54 -0.59 13.49
CA VAL A 242 15.61 0.04 12.71
C VAL A 242 15.51 -0.40 11.25
N GLY A 243 15.32 -1.68 11.01
CA GLY A 243 15.13 -2.24 9.67
C GLY A 243 13.92 -1.65 8.95
N ALA A 244 12.77 -1.55 9.62
CA ALA A 244 11.54 -0.97 9.09
C ALA A 244 11.72 0.51 8.73
N PHE A 245 12.35 1.29 9.61
CA PHE A 245 12.64 2.71 9.34
C PHE A 245 13.50 2.88 8.08
N TRP A 246 14.61 2.14 7.99
CA TRP A 246 15.47 2.22 6.81
C TRP A 246 14.80 1.68 5.55
N ALA A 247 13.98 0.65 5.64
CA ALA A 247 13.24 0.12 4.50
C ALA A 247 12.31 1.19 3.90
N VAL A 248 11.57 1.92 4.72
CA VAL A 248 10.69 3.01 4.24
C VAL A 248 11.50 4.16 3.63
N ILE A 249 12.54 4.63 4.31
CA ILE A 249 13.38 5.75 3.82
C ILE A 249 14.07 5.37 2.50
N LEU A 250 14.68 4.19 2.43
CA LEU A 250 15.35 3.73 1.22
C LEU A 250 14.36 3.51 0.07
N SER A 251 13.14 3.05 0.35
CA SER A 251 12.10 2.94 -0.67
C SER A 251 11.72 4.31 -1.24
N LEU A 252 11.55 5.32 -0.39
CA LEU A 252 11.25 6.68 -0.84
C LEU A 252 12.39 7.25 -1.70
N ILE A 253 13.65 7.07 -1.26
CA ILE A 253 14.83 7.52 -2.02
C ILE A 253 14.95 6.77 -3.34
N ALA A 254 14.80 5.45 -3.33
CA ALA A 254 14.89 4.62 -4.53
C ALA A 254 13.81 5.00 -5.55
N MET A 255 12.58 5.28 -5.11
CA MET A 255 11.51 5.74 -5.99
C MET A 255 11.80 7.13 -6.56
N ALA A 256 12.27 8.08 -5.73
CA ALA A 256 12.63 9.40 -6.21
C ALA A 256 13.77 9.35 -7.25
N LEU A 257 14.79 8.52 -6.98
CA LEU A 257 15.90 8.31 -7.90
C LEU A 257 15.47 7.62 -9.20
N TYR A 258 14.63 6.59 -9.09
CA TYR A 258 14.08 5.91 -10.26
C TYR A 258 13.31 6.88 -11.17
N ILE A 259 12.43 7.71 -10.62
CA ILE A 259 11.69 8.71 -11.39
C ILE A 259 12.62 9.76 -11.99
N LEU A 260 13.64 10.20 -11.25
CA LEU A 260 14.64 11.14 -11.76
C LEU A 260 15.38 10.57 -12.97
N LEU A 261 15.84 9.34 -12.90
CA LEU A 261 16.54 8.66 -14.00
C LEU A 261 15.62 8.42 -15.19
N ARG A 262 14.37 8.03 -14.93
CA ARG A 262 13.39 7.67 -15.97
C ARG A 262 12.89 8.88 -16.76
N PHE A 263 12.60 9.98 -16.09
CA PHE A 263 12.03 11.19 -16.70
C PHE A 263 13.05 12.31 -16.91
N ARG A 264 14.20 12.27 -16.24
CA ARG A 264 15.25 13.30 -16.29
C ARG A 264 14.72 14.70 -15.95
N ASP A 265 13.73 14.77 -15.08
CA ASP A 265 13.09 16.00 -14.63
C ASP A 265 12.92 15.95 -13.11
N ILE A 266 13.58 16.84 -12.40
CA ILE A 266 13.56 16.95 -10.95
C ILE A 266 12.13 17.22 -10.43
N SER A 267 11.32 17.95 -11.20
CA SER A 267 9.96 18.29 -10.82
C SER A 267 9.09 17.04 -10.64
N PHE A 268 9.25 16.07 -11.53
CA PHE A 268 8.52 14.78 -11.45
C PHE A 268 9.02 13.94 -10.27
N SER A 269 10.32 13.94 -10.02
CA SER A 269 10.90 13.21 -8.89
C SER A 269 10.40 13.77 -7.54
N VAL A 270 10.46 15.09 -7.36
CA VAL A 270 9.98 15.74 -6.13
C VAL A 270 8.46 15.58 -5.96
N GLY A 271 7.69 15.71 -7.06
CA GLY A 271 6.24 15.49 -7.02
C GLY A 271 5.89 14.05 -6.59
N THR A 272 6.59 13.05 -7.13
CA THR A 272 6.41 11.66 -6.74
C THR A 272 6.79 11.43 -5.27
N LEU A 273 7.96 11.91 -4.85
CA LEU A 273 8.42 11.76 -3.47
C LEU A 273 7.42 12.33 -2.47
N ALA A 274 6.91 13.55 -2.74
CA ALA A 274 5.93 14.20 -1.89
C ALA A 274 4.61 13.40 -1.82
N SER A 275 4.13 12.88 -2.95
CA SER A 275 2.91 12.10 -3.03
C SER A 275 3.04 10.77 -2.27
N VAL A 276 4.13 10.06 -2.46
CA VAL A 276 4.36 8.75 -1.83
C VAL A 276 4.60 8.91 -0.33
N ALA A 277 5.37 9.92 0.08
CA ALA A 277 5.57 10.25 1.48
C ALA A 277 4.24 10.64 2.15
N PHE A 278 3.40 11.45 1.48
CA PHE A 278 2.06 11.79 1.96
C PHE A 278 1.20 10.55 2.14
N THR A 279 1.22 9.62 1.19
CA THR A 279 0.43 8.37 1.26
C THR A 279 0.90 7.49 2.42
N ALA A 280 2.22 7.25 2.55
CA ALA A 280 2.78 6.47 3.64
C ALA A 280 2.46 7.09 5.02
N PHE A 281 2.64 8.41 5.14
CA PHE A 281 2.34 9.14 6.36
C PHE A 281 0.84 9.10 6.71
N SER A 282 -0.03 9.18 5.70
CA SER A 282 -1.49 9.08 5.91
C SER A 282 -1.90 7.71 6.44
N ILE A 283 -1.27 6.61 5.99
CA ILE A 283 -1.52 5.27 6.51
C ILE A 283 -1.10 5.17 7.98
N ILE A 284 0.10 5.66 8.31
CA ILE A 284 0.62 5.66 9.70
C ILE A 284 -0.30 6.48 10.62
N GLY A 285 -0.69 7.67 10.19
CA GLY A 285 -1.56 8.54 10.95
C GLY A 285 -2.97 7.96 11.13
N LEU A 286 -3.50 7.26 10.11
CA LEU A 286 -4.78 6.59 10.19
C LEU A 286 -4.79 5.51 11.28
N TYR A 287 -3.71 4.75 11.41
CA TYR A 287 -3.57 3.74 12.45
C TYR A 287 -3.59 4.37 13.84
N SER A 288 -2.86 5.47 14.02
CA SER A 288 -2.92 6.26 15.25
C SER A 288 -4.34 6.80 15.55
N LEU A 289 -5.05 7.27 14.52
CA LEU A 289 -6.35 7.89 14.67
C LEU A 289 -7.44 6.87 15.03
N LEU A 290 -7.44 5.71 14.39
CA LEU A 290 -8.51 4.72 14.48
C LEU A 290 -8.24 3.59 15.50
N TYR A 291 -7.03 3.53 16.06
CA TYR A 291 -6.69 2.57 17.10
C TYR A 291 -7.70 2.61 18.25
N GLY A 292 -8.23 1.44 18.63
CA GLY A 292 -9.23 1.28 19.69
C GLY A 292 -10.64 1.76 19.33
N ILE A 293 -10.87 2.23 18.09
CA ILE A 293 -12.20 2.62 17.61
C ILE A 293 -12.80 1.50 16.75
N LEU A 294 -11.96 0.86 15.92
CA LEU A 294 -12.39 -0.20 15.02
C LEU A 294 -12.43 -1.57 15.75
N PRO A 295 -13.33 -2.47 15.32
CA PRO A 295 -13.52 -3.78 15.97
C PRO A 295 -12.46 -4.83 15.57
N PHE A 296 -11.31 -4.41 15.05
CA PHE A 296 -10.19 -5.29 14.71
C PHE A 296 -8.87 -4.65 15.13
N SER A 297 -7.82 -5.47 15.23
CA SER A 297 -6.50 -4.99 15.67
C SER A 297 -5.92 -3.99 14.68
N MET A 298 -5.51 -2.84 15.17
CA MET A 298 -4.74 -1.83 14.45
C MET A 298 -3.34 -1.69 15.06
N GLU A 299 -2.72 -2.83 15.35
CA GLU A 299 -1.35 -2.87 15.82
C GLU A 299 -0.38 -2.66 14.65
N MET A 300 0.67 -1.91 14.91
CA MET A 300 1.81 -1.85 14.01
C MET A 300 2.65 -3.10 14.23
N ASP A 301 2.57 -4.00 13.30
CA ASP A 301 3.37 -5.20 13.19
C ASP A 301 4.23 -5.18 11.91
N GLN A 302 4.97 -6.24 11.68
CA GLN A 302 5.76 -6.38 10.45
C GLN A 302 4.87 -6.36 9.21
N SER A 303 3.63 -6.90 9.26
CA SER A 303 2.70 -6.91 8.13
C SER A 303 2.26 -5.50 7.75
N PHE A 304 2.11 -4.61 8.72
CA PHE A 304 1.84 -3.19 8.49
C PHE A 304 2.95 -2.50 7.68
N ILE A 305 4.22 -2.78 7.99
CA ILE A 305 5.34 -2.23 7.22
C ILE A 305 5.34 -2.80 5.79
N ALA A 306 5.04 -4.09 5.64
CA ALA A 306 4.90 -4.70 4.32
C ALA A 306 3.77 -4.03 3.51
N ALA A 307 2.64 -3.69 4.13
CA ALA A 307 1.56 -2.95 3.50
C ALA A 307 2.01 -1.56 3.02
N ILE A 308 2.68 -0.78 3.87
CA ILE A 308 3.21 0.55 3.50
C ILE A 308 4.14 0.45 2.30
N LEU A 309 5.12 -0.45 2.34
CA LEU A 309 6.09 -0.61 1.26
C LEU A 309 5.42 -1.06 -0.04
N THR A 310 4.43 -1.95 0.04
CA THR A 310 3.66 -2.38 -1.13
C THR A 310 2.85 -1.22 -1.71
N VAL A 311 2.21 -0.41 -0.88
CA VAL A 311 1.46 0.78 -1.32
C VAL A 311 2.38 1.83 -1.92
N ILE A 312 3.58 2.03 -1.39
CA ILE A 312 4.60 2.91 -1.98
C ILE A 312 4.87 2.49 -3.43
N GLY A 313 5.17 1.21 -3.66
CA GLY A 313 5.42 0.69 -5.00
C GLY A 313 4.21 0.83 -5.93
N TYR A 314 3.01 0.56 -5.42
CA TYR A 314 1.76 0.66 -6.17
C TYR A 314 1.42 2.12 -6.53
N SER A 315 1.55 3.06 -5.60
CA SER A 315 1.23 4.47 -5.83
C SER A 315 2.13 5.12 -6.89
N VAL A 316 3.40 4.73 -6.95
CA VAL A 316 4.33 5.22 -7.98
C VAL A 316 3.90 4.79 -9.37
N ASN A 317 3.29 3.61 -9.52
CA ASN A 317 2.79 3.13 -10.81
C ASN A 317 1.80 4.11 -11.47
N ASP A 318 0.81 4.58 -10.73
CA ASP A 318 -0.17 5.56 -11.25
C ASP A 318 0.52 6.89 -11.61
N THR A 319 1.47 7.32 -10.78
CA THR A 319 2.25 8.55 -11.01
C THR A 319 3.09 8.46 -12.27
N VAL A 320 3.76 7.33 -12.52
CA VAL A 320 4.56 7.09 -13.74
C VAL A 320 3.69 7.18 -14.99
N VAL A 321 2.51 6.57 -14.97
CA VAL A 321 1.58 6.61 -16.11
C VAL A 321 1.11 8.03 -16.44
N VAL A 322 0.79 8.80 -15.41
CA VAL A 322 0.38 10.20 -15.58
C VAL A 322 1.53 11.05 -16.12
N PHE A 323 2.74 10.89 -15.58
CA PHE A 323 3.91 11.66 -16.02
C PHE A 323 4.38 11.28 -17.41
N ASP A 324 4.29 10.01 -17.78
CA ASP A 324 4.60 9.57 -19.16
C ASP A 324 3.62 10.20 -20.16
N ARG A 325 2.33 10.24 -19.81
CA ARG A 325 1.32 10.92 -20.64
C ARG A 325 1.52 12.43 -20.71
N ILE A 326 1.91 13.09 -19.62
CA ILE A 326 2.25 14.53 -19.66
C ILE A 326 3.41 14.77 -20.59
N ARG A 327 4.45 13.93 -20.55
CA ARG A 327 5.60 14.03 -21.46
C ARG A 327 5.22 13.83 -22.92
N GLU A 328 4.36 12.84 -23.20
CA GLU A 328 3.85 12.57 -24.54
C GLU A 328 3.04 13.75 -25.09
N VAL A 329 2.05 14.25 -24.35
CA VAL A 329 1.21 15.38 -24.78
C VAL A 329 2.04 16.65 -24.96
N LYS A 330 3.03 16.88 -24.08
CA LYS A 330 3.97 18.00 -24.24
C LYS A 330 4.82 17.88 -25.51
N GLY A 331 5.22 16.65 -25.88
CA GLY A 331 5.95 16.40 -27.14
C GLY A 331 5.09 16.66 -28.37
N LEU A 332 3.81 16.30 -28.34
CA LEU A 332 2.85 16.55 -29.42
C LEU A 332 2.49 18.04 -29.58
N TYR A 333 2.42 18.77 -28.46
CA TYR A 333 1.99 20.17 -28.46
C TYR A 333 2.99 21.07 -27.70
N PRO A 334 4.22 21.27 -28.23
CA PRO A 334 5.30 21.93 -27.49
C PRO A 334 5.05 23.42 -27.20
N LYS A 335 4.20 24.07 -27.98
CA LYS A 335 3.86 25.52 -27.84
C LYS A 335 2.61 25.77 -27.00
N ARG A 336 1.90 24.70 -26.58
CA ARG A 336 0.64 24.83 -25.83
C ARG A 336 0.92 25.16 -24.36
N ASP A 337 -0.01 25.88 -23.74
CA ASP A 337 0.07 26.22 -22.32
C ASP A 337 0.21 24.94 -21.46
N ARG A 338 1.15 24.97 -20.51
CA ARG A 338 1.50 23.81 -19.69
C ARG A 338 0.35 23.32 -18.80
N ALA A 339 -0.47 24.24 -18.29
CA ALA A 339 -1.59 23.86 -17.46
C ALA A 339 -2.63 23.10 -18.27
N LEU A 340 -2.88 23.49 -19.51
CA LEU A 340 -3.76 22.77 -20.43
C LEU A 340 -3.22 21.40 -20.79
N VAL A 341 -1.91 21.30 -21.10
CA VAL A 341 -1.24 20.03 -21.42
C VAL A 341 -1.37 19.04 -20.26
N ILE A 342 -1.13 19.50 -19.03
CA ILE A 342 -1.21 18.65 -17.83
C ILE A 342 -2.66 18.24 -17.55
N ASN A 343 -3.62 19.15 -17.63
CA ASN A 343 -5.04 18.80 -17.45
C ASN A 343 -5.54 17.80 -18.50
N ASP A 344 -5.14 17.96 -19.76
CA ASP A 344 -5.50 17.02 -20.82
C ASP A 344 -4.87 15.64 -20.59
N ALA A 345 -3.62 15.59 -20.17
CA ALA A 345 -2.95 14.34 -19.81
C ALA A 345 -3.66 13.64 -18.64
N LEU A 346 -3.99 14.37 -17.56
CA LEU A 346 -4.73 13.84 -16.41
C LEU A 346 -6.10 13.29 -16.81
N ASN A 347 -6.89 14.05 -17.59
CA ASN A 347 -8.20 13.59 -18.05
C ASN A 347 -8.10 12.36 -18.95
N SER A 348 -7.08 12.27 -19.82
CA SER A 348 -6.88 11.14 -20.71
C SER A 348 -6.45 9.85 -19.98
N THR A 349 -5.76 9.97 -18.84
CA THR A 349 -5.33 8.83 -18.02
C THR A 349 -6.32 8.45 -16.94
N LEU A 350 -7.28 9.32 -16.61
CA LEU A 350 -8.21 9.18 -15.48
C LEU A 350 -8.97 7.84 -15.50
N THR A 351 -9.51 7.46 -16.64
CA THR A 351 -10.25 6.19 -16.79
C THR A 351 -9.36 4.99 -16.49
N ARG A 352 -8.10 5.01 -16.92
CA ARG A 352 -7.15 3.93 -16.66
C ARG A 352 -6.81 3.88 -15.17
N THR A 353 -6.44 4.99 -14.59
CA THR A 353 -6.06 5.11 -13.18
C THR A 353 -7.20 4.68 -12.26
N LEU A 354 -8.43 5.16 -12.51
CA LEU A 354 -9.59 4.74 -11.72
C LEU A 354 -9.92 3.25 -11.89
N ASN A 355 -9.82 2.69 -13.10
CA ASN A 355 -10.09 1.27 -13.30
C ASN A 355 -9.06 0.38 -12.58
N THR A 356 -7.78 0.72 -12.62
CA THR A 356 -6.74 -0.04 -11.92
C THR A 356 -6.92 0.03 -10.42
N SER A 357 -7.11 1.22 -9.88
CA SER A 357 -7.30 1.42 -8.43
C SER A 357 -8.60 0.82 -7.92
N LEU A 358 -9.70 0.96 -8.68
CA LEU A 358 -10.99 0.38 -8.32
C LEU A 358 -10.95 -1.15 -8.34
N SER A 359 -10.32 -1.74 -9.36
CA SER A 359 -10.17 -3.20 -9.44
C SER A 359 -9.38 -3.75 -8.25
N THR A 360 -8.28 -3.10 -7.90
CA THR A 360 -7.47 -3.47 -6.73
C THR A 360 -8.23 -3.23 -5.43
N ALA A 361 -8.92 -2.10 -5.30
CA ALA A 361 -9.72 -1.79 -4.11
C ALA A 361 -10.86 -2.79 -3.90
N ILE A 362 -11.53 -3.25 -4.95
CA ILE A 362 -12.59 -4.28 -4.86
C ILE A 362 -12.01 -5.59 -4.35
N VAL A 363 -10.87 -6.04 -4.88
CA VAL A 363 -10.22 -7.28 -4.43
C VAL A 363 -9.81 -7.15 -2.95
N LEU A 364 -9.17 -6.03 -2.58
CA LEU A 364 -8.78 -5.77 -1.20
C LEU A 364 -10.00 -5.67 -0.27
N LEU A 365 -11.09 -5.08 -0.72
CA LEU A 365 -12.34 -5.02 0.04
C LEU A 365 -12.94 -6.41 0.26
N CYS A 366 -12.93 -7.27 -0.75
CA CYS A 366 -13.36 -8.66 -0.60
C CYS A 366 -12.49 -9.40 0.42
N ILE A 367 -11.16 -9.24 0.36
CA ILE A 367 -10.25 -9.86 1.32
C ILE A 367 -10.47 -9.27 2.73
N PHE A 368 -10.72 -7.96 2.84
CA PHE A 368 -11.01 -7.30 4.12
C PHE A 368 -12.29 -7.83 4.79
N ILE A 369 -13.34 -8.07 3.99
CA ILE A 369 -14.64 -8.56 4.51
C ILE A 369 -14.60 -10.06 4.80
N LEU A 370 -14.05 -10.85 3.86
CA LEU A 370 -14.08 -12.31 3.91
C LEU A 370 -12.83 -12.92 4.57
N GLY A 371 -11.76 -12.15 4.69
CA GLY A 371 -10.52 -12.61 5.31
C GLY A 371 -10.59 -12.63 6.83
N GLY A 372 -9.78 -13.50 7.43
CA GLY A 372 -9.64 -13.57 8.89
C GLY A 372 -8.97 -12.32 9.48
N ASP A 373 -9.10 -12.13 10.79
CA ASP A 373 -8.62 -10.94 11.48
C ASP A 373 -7.11 -10.72 11.36
N VAL A 374 -6.34 -11.78 11.16
CA VAL A 374 -4.87 -11.70 10.96
C VAL A 374 -4.48 -10.85 9.75
N ILE A 375 -5.25 -10.95 8.65
CA ILE A 375 -4.96 -10.21 7.41
C ILE A 375 -5.80 -8.95 7.26
N ARG A 376 -6.80 -8.76 8.13
CA ARG A 376 -7.76 -7.65 8.04
C ARG A 376 -7.06 -6.30 8.20
N SER A 377 -6.19 -6.16 9.20
CA SER A 377 -5.38 -4.96 9.42
C SER A 377 -4.50 -4.63 8.22
N PHE A 378 -3.71 -5.61 7.75
CA PHE A 378 -2.87 -5.47 6.56
C PHE A 378 -3.67 -5.02 5.33
N THR A 379 -4.80 -5.69 5.07
CA THR A 379 -5.64 -5.40 3.91
C THR A 379 -6.31 -4.03 4.01
N PHE A 380 -6.68 -3.60 5.23
CA PHE A 380 -7.21 -2.27 5.48
C PHE A 380 -6.18 -1.17 5.18
N ALA A 381 -4.92 -1.35 5.63
CA ALA A 381 -3.83 -0.44 5.30
C ALA A 381 -3.62 -0.32 3.79
N MET A 382 -3.63 -1.46 3.08
CA MET A 382 -3.49 -1.48 1.63
C MET A 382 -4.67 -0.83 0.92
N LEU A 383 -5.91 -1.12 1.32
CA LEU A 383 -7.11 -0.55 0.73
C LEU A 383 -7.12 0.98 0.86
N PHE A 384 -6.89 1.48 2.06
CA PHE A 384 -6.78 2.92 2.30
C PHE A 384 -5.62 3.53 1.51
N GLY A 385 -4.46 2.87 1.52
CA GLY A 385 -3.27 3.31 0.80
C GLY A 385 -3.46 3.41 -0.71
N VAL A 386 -4.16 2.46 -1.33
CA VAL A 386 -4.49 2.50 -2.77
C VAL A 386 -5.40 3.69 -3.08
N ILE A 387 -6.43 3.94 -2.27
CA ILE A 387 -7.37 5.06 -2.47
C ILE A 387 -6.63 6.41 -2.31
N VAL A 388 -5.88 6.58 -1.22
CA VAL A 388 -5.12 7.81 -0.96
C VAL A 388 -3.99 7.98 -1.97
N GLY A 389 -3.29 6.91 -2.36
CA GLY A 389 -2.22 6.92 -3.35
C GLY A 389 -2.70 7.41 -4.73
N THR A 390 -3.87 6.93 -5.17
CA THR A 390 -4.49 7.39 -6.42
C THR A 390 -4.88 8.87 -6.33
N ALA A 391 -5.52 9.28 -5.24
CA ALA A 391 -5.88 10.68 -5.04
C ALA A 391 -4.63 11.58 -4.95
N SER A 392 -3.57 11.12 -4.27
CA SER A 392 -2.33 11.89 -4.13
C SER A 392 -1.59 12.07 -5.46
N THR A 393 -1.66 11.12 -6.38
CA THR A 393 -1.11 11.29 -7.74
C THR A 393 -1.77 12.46 -8.47
N LEU A 394 -3.09 12.60 -8.37
CA LEU A 394 -3.86 13.64 -9.06
C LEU A 394 -3.74 15.01 -8.37
N PHE A 395 -3.78 15.05 -7.04
CA PHE A 395 -3.92 16.28 -6.25
C PHE A 395 -2.66 16.71 -5.51
N VAL A 396 -1.62 15.86 -5.42
CA VAL A 396 -0.35 16.18 -4.77
C VAL A 396 0.80 16.09 -5.76
N ALA A 397 1.09 14.92 -6.35
CA ALA A 397 2.24 14.72 -7.22
C ALA A 397 2.25 15.66 -8.42
N THR A 398 1.16 15.65 -9.19
CA THR A 398 1.06 16.42 -10.44
C THR A 398 1.04 17.93 -10.20
N PRO A 399 0.26 18.47 -9.23
CA PRO A 399 0.31 19.89 -8.92
C PRO A 399 1.66 20.38 -8.39
N ILE A 400 2.37 19.58 -7.57
CA ILE A 400 3.73 19.91 -7.10
C ILE A 400 4.70 19.97 -8.29
N ALA A 401 4.68 18.97 -9.16
CA ALA A 401 5.51 18.96 -10.37
C ALA A 401 5.25 20.20 -11.24
N TYR A 402 3.98 20.57 -11.42
CA TYR A 402 3.61 21.78 -12.15
C TYR A 402 4.15 23.06 -11.50
N GLU A 403 4.00 23.22 -10.19
CA GLU A 403 4.48 24.45 -9.49
C GLU A 403 6.01 24.59 -9.55
N ILE A 404 6.75 23.49 -9.45
CA ILE A 404 8.21 23.52 -9.59
C ILE A 404 8.59 23.91 -11.02
N GLN A 405 7.98 23.31 -12.05
CA GLN A 405 8.25 23.67 -13.45
C GLN A 405 7.88 25.12 -13.76
N ARG A 406 6.77 25.62 -13.20
CA ARG A 406 6.34 27.00 -13.36
C ARG A 406 7.36 27.99 -12.77
N ARG A 407 7.84 27.71 -11.54
CA ARG A 407 8.85 28.57 -10.89
C ARG A 407 10.18 28.56 -11.65
N SER A 408 10.63 27.43 -12.14
CA SER A 408 11.84 27.34 -12.93
C SER A 408 11.74 28.17 -14.23
N CYS A 409 10.60 28.19 -14.90
CA CYS A 409 10.41 29.05 -16.08
C CYS A 409 10.45 30.56 -15.74
N LEU A 410 9.85 30.97 -14.63
CA LEU A 410 9.87 32.38 -14.20
C LEU A 410 11.28 32.87 -13.90
N LEU A 411 12.13 32.00 -13.33
CA LEU A 411 13.53 32.32 -13.07
C LEU A 411 14.36 32.55 -14.37
N TYR A 412 14.05 31.81 -15.43
CA TYR A 412 14.73 31.95 -16.72
C TYR A 412 14.19 33.10 -17.59
N THR A 413 12.98 33.59 -17.33
CA THR A 413 12.33 34.67 -18.07
C THR A 413 12.40 36.03 -17.37
N SER A 414 12.94 36.11 -16.13
CA SER A 414 13.21 37.38 -15.51
C SER A 414 14.36 38.08 -16.24
N PRO A 415 14.24 39.38 -16.62
CA PRO A 415 15.31 40.12 -17.27
C PRO A 415 16.57 40.09 -16.39
N SER A 416 17.70 39.79 -17.03
CA SER A 416 18.98 39.83 -16.35
C SER A 416 19.23 41.28 -15.86
N PRO A 417 19.82 41.48 -14.68
CA PRO A 417 20.22 42.83 -14.24
C PRO A 417 21.15 43.56 -15.23
N ARG A 418 21.64 42.86 -16.28
CA ARG A 418 22.44 43.43 -17.35
C ARG A 418 21.61 44.02 -18.51
N ASP A 419 20.31 43.71 -18.62
CA ASP A 419 19.46 44.23 -19.68
C ASP A 419 18.72 45.53 -19.28
N THR A 420 19.02 46.08 -18.09
CA THR A 420 18.48 47.33 -17.56
C THR A 420 19.53 48.44 -17.47
N ARG A 421 20.62 48.36 -18.29
CA ARG A 421 21.56 49.45 -18.46
C ARG A 421 21.55 50.00 -19.87
#